data_64ec10c090671880b18b28c2c75c5d07
#
_entry.id   64ec10c090671880b18b28c2c75c5d07
#
_cell.length_a   1.000
_cell.length_b   1.000
_cell.length_c   1.000
_cell.angle_alpha   90.00
_cell.angle_beta   90.00
_cell.angle_gamma   90.00
#
_symmetry.space_group_name_H-M   'P 1'
#
loop_
_entity.id
_entity.type
_entity.pdbx_description
1 polymer ?
#
loop_
_entity_poly.entity_id
_entity_poly.type
_entity_poly.pdbx_seq_one_letter_code
_entity_poly.pdbx_strand_id
1 'polypeptide(L)'
;MEENINKSNTVYRNCFVVFLDIMGFKNIINETKKDGDLARKIKDILIHIANEKINNDDESVPWRNDARNISVFSDSMVISYWSETVINGSLYHLLMDVSYICSDLIEKDVFFRGAITYGHLYHDKNICFGPALVDAYMIEEGVAVYPRVVIDDIAIEEGVRLKSVNNSTEEEKDFLKKL
;
A
#
# COMPACT_ATOMS: atom_id res chain seq x y z
N MET A 1 37.05 11.99 -23.40
CA MET A 1 36.09 10.89 -23.72
C MET A 1 35.61 10.34 -22.40
N GLU A 2 34.62 10.99 -21.82
CA GLU A 2 33.95 10.48 -20.64
C GLU A 2 32.75 9.64 -21.11
N GLU A 3 32.87 8.36 -20.89
CA GLU A 3 31.82 7.40 -21.18
C GLU A 3 30.60 7.71 -20.32
N ASN A 4 29.49 7.99 -20.98
CA ASN A 4 28.17 8.01 -20.38
C ASN A 4 27.81 6.62 -19.83
N ILE A 5 28.28 6.29 -18.65
CA ILE A 5 27.75 5.19 -17.86
C ILE A 5 26.57 5.77 -17.07
N ASN A 6 25.34 5.70 -17.62
CA ASN A 6 24.18 5.54 -16.80
C ASN A 6 22.87 5.53 -17.60
N LYS A 7 22.43 4.35 -17.99
CA LYS A 7 21.04 3.96 -17.79
C LYS A 7 21.09 2.68 -16.99
N SER A 8 20.90 2.79 -15.69
CA SER A 8 20.84 1.64 -14.81
C SER A 8 19.73 0.72 -15.31
N ASN A 9 20.14 -0.47 -15.72
CA ASN A 9 19.27 -1.55 -16.16
C ASN A 9 18.58 -2.17 -14.92
N THR A 10 17.94 -1.33 -14.10
CA THR A 10 17.24 -1.81 -12.90
C THR A 10 15.81 -2.15 -13.28
N VAL A 11 15.34 -3.29 -12.80
CA VAL A 11 13.94 -3.70 -12.90
C VAL A 11 13.01 -2.89 -11.99
N TYR A 12 13.59 -2.09 -11.11
CA TYR A 12 12.86 -1.30 -10.11
C TYR A 12 12.27 -0.02 -10.71
N ARG A 13 11.11 0.34 -10.18
CA ARG A 13 10.50 1.67 -10.34
C ARG A 13 10.43 2.37 -9.00
N ASN A 14 10.34 3.69 -9.01
CA ASN A 14 10.03 4.47 -7.81
C ASN A 14 8.53 4.38 -7.53
N CYS A 15 8.18 3.88 -6.36
CA CYS A 15 6.80 3.65 -5.95
C CYS A 15 6.54 4.19 -4.54
N PHE A 16 5.32 4.67 -4.32
CA PHE A 16 4.75 4.69 -2.98
C PHE A 16 4.24 3.30 -2.67
N VAL A 17 4.56 2.80 -1.50
CA VAL A 17 4.28 1.43 -1.08
C VAL A 17 3.65 1.44 0.30
N VAL A 18 2.58 0.70 0.49
CA VAL A 18 2.07 0.34 1.81
C VAL A 18 2.19 -1.16 2.01
N PHE A 19 2.67 -1.53 3.19
CA PHE A 19 2.56 -2.89 3.74
C PHE A 19 1.52 -2.85 4.86
N LEU A 20 0.51 -3.72 4.79
CA LEU A 20 -0.56 -3.88 5.78
C LEU A 20 -0.56 -5.30 6.30
N ASP A 21 -0.73 -5.48 7.61
CA ASP A 21 -0.76 -6.78 8.28
C ASP A 21 -1.95 -6.90 9.24
N ILE A 22 -2.67 -8.04 9.22
CA ILE A 22 -3.81 -8.28 10.11
C ILE A 22 -3.30 -8.59 11.51
N MET A 23 -3.68 -7.78 12.48
CA MET A 23 -3.25 -7.95 13.86
C MET A 23 -3.81 -9.22 14.49
N GLY A 24 -2.92 -9.97 15.14
CA GLY A 24 -3.32 -11.18 15.88
C GLY A 24 -3.70 -12.37 15.00
N PHE A 25 -3.46 -12.35 13.71
CA PHE A 25 -3.89 -13.37 12.75
C PHE A 25 -3.47 -14.78 13.18
N LYS A 26 -2.26 -14.96 13.66
CA LYS A 26 -1.78 -16.27 14.19
C LYS A 26 -2.71 -16.83 15.26
N ASN A 27 -3.18 -15.99 16.17
CA ASN A 27 -4.10 -16.42 17.26
C ASN A 27 -5.48 -16.74 16.68
N ILE A 28 -5.99 -15.89 15.78
CA ILE A 28 -7.26 -16.11 15.09
C ILE A 28 -7.23 -17.45 14.36
N ILE A 29 -6.18 -17.74 13.58
CA ILE A 29 -6.03 -19.02 12.87
C ILE A 29 -5.96 -20.21 13.83
N ASN A 30 -5.36 -20.08 14.99
CA ASN A 30 -5.36 -21.14 15.98
C ASN A 30 -6.76 -21.42 16.55
N GLU A 31 -7.59 -20.39 16.71
CA GLU A 31 -8.97 -20.51 17.17
C GLU A 31 -9.86 -21.18 16.12
N THR A 32 -9.62 -20.99 14.84
CA THR A 32 -10.39 -21.64 13.75
C THR A 32 -10.33 -23.15 13.79
N LYS A 33 -9.32 -23.74 14.45
CA LYS A 33 -9.23 -25.21 14.66
C LYS A 33 -10.40 -25.76 15.47
N LYS A 34 -11.04 -24.92 16.27
CA LYS A 34 -12.15 -25.28 17.17
C LYS A 34 -13.47 -24.64 16.75
N ASP A 35 -13.42 -23.62 15.90
CA ASP A 35 -14.57 -22.83 15.45
C ASP A 35 -14.60 -22.76 13.92
N GLY A 36 -15.49 -23.56 13.31
CA GLY A 36 -15.66 -23.60 11.87
C GLY A 36 -16.36 -22.35 11.30
N ASP A 37 -17.13 -21.63 12.12
CA ASP A 37 -17.79 -20.38 11.68
C ASP A 37 -16.77 -19.26 11.62
N LEU A 38 -15.84 -19.19 12.58
CA LEU A 38 -14.71 -18.29 12.53
C LEU A 38 -13.83 -18.56 11.30
N ALA A 39 -13.58 -19.82 10.96
CA ALA A 39 -12.83 -20.19 9.76
C ALA A 39 -13.51 -19.68 8.47
N ARG A 40 -14.86 -19.78 8.39
CA ARG A 40 -15.62 -19.22 7.25
C ARG A 40 -15.51 -17.69 7.21
N LYS A 41 -15.69 -17.01 8.36
CA LYS A 41 -15.55 -15.54 8.46
C LYS A 41 -14.19 -15.08 7.95
N ILE A 42 -13.10 -15.72 8.40
CA ILE A 42 -11.73 -15.36 7.96
C ILE A 42 -11.57 -15.60 6.44
N LYS A 43 -12.01 -16.74 5.94
CA LYS A 43 -11.97 -17.03 4.50
C LYS A 43 -12.68 -15.93 3.70
N ASP A 44 -13.87 -15.52 4.12
CA ASP A 44 -14.66 -14.52 3.42
C ASP A 44 -14.00 -13.13 3.46
N ILE A 45 -13.35 -12.78 4.57
CA ILE A 45 -12.53 -11.57 4.71
C ILE A 45 -11.34 -11.60 3.76
N LEU A 46 -10.58 -12.68 3.73
CA LEU A 46 -9.41 -12.79 2.84
C LEU A 46 -9.81 -12.78 1.36
N ILE A 47 -10.93 -13.42 1.00
CA ILE A 47 -11.49 -13.34 -0.35
C ILE A 47 -11.89 -11.91 -0.69
N HIS A 48 -12.52 -11.20 0.26
CA HIS A 48 -12.91 -9.81 0.05
C HIS A 48 -11.69 -8.92 -0.21
N ILE A 49 -10.66 -9.01 0.63
CA ILE A 49 -9.39 -8.30 0.43
C ILE A 49 -8.76 -8.64 -0.94
N ALA A 50 -8.76 -9.92 -1.32
CA ALA A 50 -8.22 -10.35 -2.61
C ALA A 50 -9.04 -9.80 -3.79
N ASN A 51 -10.36 -9.64 -3.64
CA ASN A 51 -11.23 -9.08 -4.67
C ASN A 51 -11.07 -7.57 -4.84
N GLU A 52 -10.58 -6.83 -3.84
CA GLU A 52 -10.21 -5.43 -3.99
C GLU A 52 -9.18 -5.21 -5.11
N LYS A 53 -8.34 -6.23 -5.36
CA LYS A 53 -7.44 -6.26 -6.51
C LYS A 53 -8.18 -6.25 -7.85
N ILE A 54 -9.37 -6.86 -7.92
CA ILE A 54 -10.08 -7.14 -9.18
C ILE A 54 -11.14 -6.07 -9.46
N ASN A 55 -11.84 -5.59 -8.43
CA ASN A 55 -13.04 -4.77 -8.59
C ASN A 55 -12.76 -3.25 -8.67
N ASN A 56 -11.53 -2.83 -8.44
CA ASN A 56 -11.14 -1.42 -8.45
C ASN A 56 -10.48 -0.96 -9.76
N ASP A 57 -10.67 -1.71 -10.85
CA ASP A 57 -10.35 -1.23 -12.20
C ASP A 57 -11.45 -0.24 -12.63
N ASP A 58 -11.30 1.00 -12.20
CA ASP A 58 -12.19 2.09 -12.57
C ASP A 58 -11.88 2.50 -14.02
N GLU A 59 -12.76 2.12 -14.94
CA GLU A 59 -12.63 2.47 -16.36
C GLU A 59 -12.61 3.99 -16.59
N SER A 60 -13.12 4.77 -15.65
CA SER A 60 -13.10 6.25 -15.72
C SER A 60 -11.71 6.84 -15.42
N VAL A 61 -10.80 6.06 -14.84
CA VAL A 61 -9.45 6.50 -14.44
C VAL A 61 -8.38 5.46 -14.87
N PRO A 62 -8.18 5.26 -16.19
CA PRO A 62 -7.32 4.20 -16.71
C PRO A 62 -5.88 4.27 -16.19
N TRP A 63 -5.32 5.47 -16.01
CA TRP A 63 -3.96 5.68 -15.50
C TRP A 63 -3.75 5.13 -14.09
N ARG A 64 -4.80 5.12 -13.25
CA ARG A 64 -4.75 4.56 -11.90
C ARG A 64 -4.51 3.06 -11.96
N ASN A 65 -5.18 2.38 -12.86
CA ASN A 65 -5.07 0.94 -13.06
C ASN A 65 -3.66 0.55 -13.53
N ASP A 66 -3.05 1.37 -14.40
CA ASP A 66 -1.69 1.16 -14.88
C ASP A 66 -0.63 1.43 -13.81
N ALA A 67 -0.90 2.33 -12.88
CA ALA A 67 0.04 2.74 -11.85
C ALA A 67 -0.04 1.87 -10.58
N ARG A 68 -1.21 1.25 -10.30
CA ARG A 68 -1.51 0.53 -9.07
C ARG A 68 -1.23 -0.96 -9.21
N ASN A 69 -0.57 -1.53 -8.20
CA ASN A 69 -0.50 -2.97 -8.02
C ASN A 69 -0.88 -3.36 -6.59
N ILE A 70 -1.56 -4.50 -6.45
CA ILE A 70 -1.96 -5.08 -5.16
C ILE A 70 -1.51 -6.53 -5.11
N SER A 71 -0.86 -6.93 -4.04
CA SER A 71 -0.56 -8.32 -3.72
C SER A 71 -1.05 -8.66 -2.32
N VAL A 72 -1.66 -9.82 -2.18
CA VAL A 72 -2.17 -10.33 -0.90
C VAL A 72 -1.47 -11.63 -0.57
N PHE A 73 -0.91 -11.75 0.64
CA PHE A 73 -0.17 -12.90 1.13
C PHE A 73 -0.70 -13.29 2.52
N SER A 74 -1.60 -14.27 2.60
CA SER A 74 -2.18 -14.67 3.89
C SER A 74 -2.88 -13.49 4.60
N ASP A 75 -2.31 -13.00 5.66
CA ASP A 75 -2.74 -11.87 6.48
C ASP A 75 -2.16 -10.52 6.06
N SER A 76 -1.22 -10.52 5.12
CA SER A 76 -0.54 -9.31 4.70
C SER A 76 -0.97 -8.87 3.31
N MET A 77 -1.01 -7.55 3.10
CA MET A 77 -1.30 -6.93 1.82
C MET A 77 -0.24 -5.89 1.48
N VAL A 78 0.18 -5.86 0.23
CA VAL A 78 1.03 -4.81 -0.33
C VAL A 78 0.27 -4.09 -1.42
N ILE A 79 0.17 -2.76 -1.29
CA ILE A 79 -0.34 -1.89 -2.36
C ILE A 79 0.79 -0.98 -2.77
N SER A 80 0.99 -0.82 -4.06
CA SER A 80 1.95 0.15 -4.57
C SER A 80 1.36 1.00 -5.68
N TYR A 81 1.83 2.24 -5.73
CA TYR A 81 1.57 3.17 -6.82
C TYR A 81 2.90 3.62 -7.42
N TRP A 82 3.05 3.42 -8.71
CA TRP A 82 4.15 4.02 -9.45
C TRP A 82 4.07 5.54 -9.38
N SER A 83 5.19 6.19 -9.05
CA SER A 83 5.21 7.63 -8.76
C SER A 83 5.26 8.51 -10.01
N GLU A 84 5.84 8.01 -11.10
CA GLU A 84 6.02 8.78 -12.34
C GLU A 84 4.81 8.60 -13.27
N THR A 85 3.66 9.09 -12.85
CA THR A 85 2.44 9.06 -13.66
C THR A 85 2.21 10.42 -14.35
N VAL A 86 1.40 10.42 -15.41
CA VAL A 86 1.11 11.62 -16.20
C VAL A 86 0.49 12.75 -15.36
N ILE A 87 -0.29 12.39 -14.33
CA ILE A 87 -1.01 13.38 -13.50
C ILE A 87 -0.46 13.50 -12.09
N ASN A 88 0.55 12.69 -11.71
CA ASN A 88 1.08 12.63 -10.36
C ASN A 88 0.01 12.39 -9.27
N GLY A 89 0.32 12.65 -7.99
CA GLY A 89 -0.64 12.45 -6.90
C GLY A 89 -0.79 11.00 -6.45
N SER A 90 0.18 10.13 -6.76
CA SER A 90 0.13 8.71 -6.44
C SER A 90 0.01 8.43 -4.95
N LEU A 91 0.62 9.27 -4.07
CA LEU A 91 0.46 9.15 -2.62
C LEU A 91 -0.99 9.38 -2.19
N TYR A 92 -1.66 10.40 -2.74
CA TYR A 92 -3.07 10.66 -2.43
C TYR A 92 -3.95 9.44 -2.75
N HIS A 93 -3.76 8.84 -3.93
CA HIS A 93 -4.54 7.67 -4.33
C HIS A 93 -4.25 6.45 -3.45
N LEU A 94 -2.99 6.23 -3.07
CA LEU A 94 -2.63 5.20 -2.12
C LEU A 94 -3.31 5.40 -0.76
N LEU A 95 -3.32 6.63 -0.25
CA LEU A 95 -3.98 6.98 1.02
C LEU A 95 -5.50 6.76 0.97
N MET A 96 -6.13 7.08 -0.16
CA MET A 96 -7.56 6.81 -0.36
C MET A 96 -7.84 5.30 -0.35
N ASP A 97 -7.07 4.49 -1.08
CA ASP A 97 -7.23 3.03 -1.08
C ASP A 97 -7.05 2.46 0.32
N VAL A 98 -6.01 2.87 1.03
CA VAL A 98 -5.76 2.46 2.42
C VAL A 98 -6.95 2.82 3.30
N SER A 99 -7.47 4.04 3.20
CA SER A 99 -8.62 4.49 4.01
C SER A 99 -9.87 3.67 3.75
N TYR A 100 -10.18 3.33 2.50
CA TYR A 100 -11.33 2.50 2.15
C TYR A 100 -11.18 1.08 2.68
N ILE A 101 -10.04 0.44 2.43
CA ILE A 101 -9.75 -0.91 2.91
C ILE A 101 -9.80 -0.95 4.44
N CYS A 102 -9.21 0.04 5.09
CA CYS A 102 -9.21 0.17 6.54
C CYS A 102 -10.63 0.25 7.10
N SER A 103 -11.46 1.12 6.55
CA SER A 103 -12.84 1.30 7.01
C SER A 103 -13.66 0.01 6.84
N ASP A 104 -13.52 -0.66 5.70
CA ASP A 104 -14.26 -1.88 5.41
C ASP A 104 -13.83 -3.06 6.30
N LEU A 105 -12.55 -3.19 6.62
CA LEU A 105 -12.07 -4.24 7.51
C LEU A 105 -12.46 -4.00 8.97
N ILE A 106 -12.47 -2.75 9.42
CA ILE A 106 -12.94 -2.39 10.77
C ILE A 106 -14.43 -2.74 10.95
N GLU A 107 -15.26 -2.53 9.95
CA GLU A 107 -16.67 -2.97 9.97
C GLU A 107 -16.84 -4.48 10.16
N LYS A 108 -15.82 -5.26 9.82
CA LYS A 108 -15.76 -6.72 9.98
C LYS A 108 -15.03 -7.17 11.25
N ASP A 109 -14.73 -6.24 12.17
CA ASP A 109 -13.94 -6.46 13.40
C ASP A 109 -12.50 -6.94 13.10
N VAL A 110 -11.93 -6.56 11.96
CA VAL A 110 -10.55 -6.87 11.61
C VAL A 110 -9.69 -5.64 11.80
N PHE A 111 -8.72 -5.76 12.69
CA PHE A 111 -7.73 -4.73 12.93
C PHE A 111 -6.44 -5.05 12.20
N PHE A 112 -5.80 -4.02 11.68
CA PHE A 112 -4.52 -4.16 11.00
C PHE A 112 -3.63 -2.99 11.39
N ARG A 113 -2.38 -3.17 11.08
CA ARG A 113 -1.33 -2.18 11.20
C ARG A 113 -0.57 -2.13 9.87
N GLY A 114 0.15 -1.04 9.63
CA GLY A 114 0.88 -0.92 8.39
C GLY A 114 1.81 0.26 8.35
N ALA A 115 2.59 0.32 7.28
CA ALA A 115 3.47 1.45 7.01
C ALA A 115 3.48 1.81 5.53
N ILE A 116 3.53 3.12 5.27
CA ILE A 116 3.68 3.69 3.93
C ILE A 116 5.07 4.29 3.82
N THR A 117 5.79 3.91 2.77
CA THR A 117 7.09 4.50 2.43
C THR A 117 7.20 4.76 0.93
N TYR A 118 8.35 5.25 0.48
CA TYR A 118 8.66 5.54 -0.91
C TYR A 118 10.03 5.01 -1.27
N GLY A 119 10.15 4.37 -2.44
CA GLY A 119 11.45 3.90 -2.91
C GLY A 119 11.36 2.92 -4.08
N HIS A 120 12.46 2.24 -4.31
CA HIS A 120 12.60 1.27 -5.39
C HIS A 120 11.82 -0.01 -5.11
N LEU A 121 10.93 -0.36 -6.05
CA LEU A 121 10.11 -1.56 -5.99
C LEU A 121 9.95 -2.17 -7.38
N TYR A 122 9.97 -3.49 -7.45
CA TYR A 122 9.35 -4.26 -8.52
C TYR A 122 8.04 -4.82 -7.99
N HIS A 123 6.93 -4.47 -8.63
CA HIS A 123 5.62 -5.01 -8.28
C HIS A 123 4.81 -5.26 -9.54
N ASP A 124 4.53 -6.50 -9.79
CA ASP A 124 3.65 -6.99 -10.85
C ASP A 124 2.64 -7.95 -10.21
N LYS A 125 1.64 -8.36 -10.97
CA LYS A 125 0.45 -9.13 -10.52
C LYS A 125 0.74 -10.26 -9.50
N ASN A 126 1.91 -10.87 -9.57
CA ASN A 126 2.25 -12.05 -8.77
C ASN A 126 3.59 -11.94 -8.03
N ILE A 127 4.38 -10.91 -8.30
CA ILE A 127 5.73 -10.76 -7.74
C ILE A 127 5.88 -9.35 -7.20
N CYS A 128 6.25 -9.25 -5.92
CA CYS A 128 6.56 -7.99 -5.28
C CYS A 128 7.87 -8.12 -4.50
N PHE A 129 8.86 -7.31 -4.83
CA PHE A 129 10.13 -7.26 -4.12
C PHE A 129 10.85 -5.94 -4.36
N GLY A 130 11.69 -5.56 -3.43
CA GLY A 130 12.55 -4.38 -3.54
C GLY A 130 12.79 -3.71 -2.19
N PRO A 131 13.74 -2.76 -2.14
CA PRO A 131 14.08 -2.05 -0.89
C PRO A 131 12.85 -1.45 -0.21
N ALA A 132 11.98 -0.75 -0.94
CA ALA A 132 10.82 -0.09 -0.36
C ALA A 132 9.85 -1.07 0.33
N LEU A 133 9.72 -2.32 -0.12
CA LEU A 133 8.92 -3.32 0.57
C LEU A 133 9.55 -3.72 1.90
N VAL A 134 10.87 -3.89 1.92
CA VAL A 134 11.62 -4.20 3.15
C VAL A 134 11.50 -3.07 4.15
N ASP A 135 11.65 -1.82 3.70
CA ASP A 135 11.55 -0.64 4.55
C ASP A 135 10.12 -0.52 5.14
N ALA A 136 9.07 -0.68 4.31
CA ALA A 136 7.68 -0.66 4.78
C ALA A 136 7.42 -1.75 5.86
N TYR A 137 7.91 -2.97 5.64
CA TYR A 137 7.80 -4.06 6.61
C TYR A 137 8.53 -3.72 7.91
N MET A 138 9.76 -3.21 7.86
CA MET A 138 10.55 -2.85 9.03
C MET A 138 9.91 -1.72 9.85
N ILE A 139 9.33 -0.73 9.19
CA ILE A 139 8.60 0.36 9.85
C ILE A 139 7.30 -0.17 10.49
N GLU A 140 6.56 -1.04 9.78
CA GLU A 140 5.37 -1.68 10.33
C GLU A 140 5.70 -2.46 11.60
N GLU A 141 6.72 -3.32 11.57
CA GLU A 141 7.12 -4.14 12.72
C GLU A 141 7.63 -3.29 13.89
N GLY A 142 8.44 -2.25 13.61
CA GLY A 142 9.10 -1.46 14.64
C GLY A 142 8.29 -0.30 15.20
N VAL A 143 7.38 0.28 14.43
CA VAL A 143 6.70 1.53 14.76
C VAL A 143 5.19 1.37 14.88
N ALA A 144 4.56 0.54 14.07
CA ALA A 144 3.10 0.37 14.07
C ALA A 144 2.64 -0.62 15.15
N VAL A 145 2.93 -0.35 16.42
CA VAL A 145 2.64 -1.25 17.57
C VAL A 145 1.13 -1.39 17.82
N TYR A 146 0.34 -0.38 17.48
CA TYR A 146 -1.12 -0.35 17.65
C TYR A 146 -1.81 -0.41 16.28
N PRO A 147 -3.15 -0.66 16.23
CA PRO A 147 -3.90 -0.57 14.98
C PRO A 147 -3.78 0.83 14.37
N ARG A 148 -2.90 0.98 13.42
CA ARG A 148 -2.65 2.23 12.68
C ARG A 148 -1.81 1.97 11.44
N VAL A 149 -1.90 2.89 10.49
CA VAL A 149 -0.94 2.98 9.38
C VAL A 149 -0.05 4.19 9.62
N VAL A 150 1.24 4.00 9.64
CA VAL A 150 2.24 5.07 9.78
C VAL A 150 2.77 5.46 8.41
N ILE A 151 3.11 6.73 8.24
CA ILE A 151 3.68 7.25 7.00
C ILE A 151 5.12 7.67 7.29
N ASP A 152 6.06 7.17 6.50
CA ASP A 152 7.47 7.52 6.56
C ASP A 152 7.70 8.95 6.03
N ASP A 153 8.65 9.67 6.62
CA ASP A 153 8.99 11.04 6.24
C ASP A 153 9.36 11.14 4.75
N ILE A 154 10.06 10.14 4.20
CA ILE A 154 10.41 10.11 2.78
C ILE A 154 9.16 10.04 1.89
N ALA A 155 8.12 9.32 2.30
CA ALA A 155 6.87 9.28 1.55
C ALA A 155 6.14 10.62 1.58
N ILE A 156 6.21 11.35 2.70
CA ILE A 156 5.63 12.69 2.82
C ILE A 156 6.37 13.68 1.92
N GLU A 157 7.72 13.70 1.99
CA GLU A 157 8.55 14.58 1.18
C GLU A 157 8.35 14.36 -0.32
N GLU A 158 8.37 13.12 -0.75
CA GLU A 158 8.15 12.74 -2.16
C GLU A 158 6.70 12.96 -2.60
N GLY A 159 5.73 12.76 -1.70
CA GLY A 159 4.32 13.07 -1.96
C GLY A 159 4.11 14.55 -2.27
N VAL A 160 4.73 15.44 -1.50
CA VAL A 160 4.71 16.89 -1.76
C VAL A 160 5.42 17.23 -3.06
N ARG A 161 6.55 16.60 -3.35
CA ARG A 161 7.31 16.82 -4.59
C ARG A 161 6.53 16.36 -5.84
N LEU A 162 5.87 15.22 -5.74
CA LEU A 162 5.11 14.55 -6.81
C LEU A 162 3.59 14.74 -6.66
N LYS A 163 3.20 15.84 -6.06
CA LYS A 163 1.80 16.20 -5.88
C LYS A 163 1.02 16.21 -7.19
N SER A 164 -0.30 16.09 -7.11
CA SER A 164 -1.16 16.22 -8.28
C SER A 164 -0.88 17.53 -9.02
N VAL A 165 -0.95 17.51 -10.35
CA VAL A 165 -0.80 18.70 -11.20
C VAL A 165 -1.84 19.77 -10.89
N ASN A 166 -2.98 19.38 -10.31
CA ASN A 166 -4.07 20.27 -9.97
C ASN A 166 -3.94 20.90 -8.58
N ASN A 167 -2.99 20.46 -7.75
CA ASN A 167 -2.79 20.96 -6.39
C ASN A 167 -1.61 21.91 -6.31
N SER A 168 -1.72 22.96 -5.49
CA SER A 168 -0.56 23.71 -5.04
C SER A 168 0.25 22.93 -4.01
N THR A 169 1.50 23.32 -3.79
CA THR A 169 2.35 22.71 -2.75
C THR A 169 1.78 22.91 -1.35
N GLU A 170 1.13 24.03 -1.09
CA GLU A 170 0.51 24.34 0.21
C GLU A 170 -0.73 23.47 0.46
N GLU A 171 -1.58 23.28 -0.55
CA GLU A 171 -2.75 22.39 -0.45
C GLU A 171 -2.34 20.95 -0.16
N GLU A 172 -1.30 20.44 -0.83
CA GLU A 172 -0.79 19.08 -0.58
C GLU A 172 -0.22 18.93 0.83
N LYS A 173 0.59 19.91 1.29
CA LYS A 173 1.11 19.93 2.67
C LYS A 173 0.00 20.00 3.71
N ASP A 174 -1.02 20.81 3.48
CA ASP A 174 -2.14 20.96 4.41
C ASP A 174 -3.01 19.70 4.46
N PHE A 175 -3.12 18.97 3.36
CA PHE A 175 -3.77 17.66 3.33
C PHE A 175 -2.97 16.65 4.16
N LEU A 176 -1.67 16.50 3.89
CA LEU A 176 -0.81 15.53 4.58
C LEU A 176 -0.67 15.80 6.08
N LYS A 177 -0.74 17.05 6.53
CA LYS A 177 -0.73 17.40 7.97
C LYS A 177 -2.00 17.02 8.73
N LYS A 178 -3.09 16.73 8.04
CA LYS A 178 -4.38 16.37 8.65
C LYS A 178 -4.58 14.86 8.78
N LEU A 179 -3.64 14.08 8.27
CA LEU A 179 -3.59 12.63 8.40
C LEU A 179 -2.97 12.22 9.73
#